data_7bed878a963ed6276b75498d6734937d
#
_entry.id   7bed878a963ed6276b75498d6734937d
#
_cell.length_a   1.000
_cell.length_b   1.000
_cell.length_c   1.000
_cell.angle_alpha   90.00
_cell.angle_beta   90.00
_cell.angle_gamma   90.00
#
_symmetry.space_group_name_H-M   'P 1'
#
loop_
_entity.id
_entity.type
_entity.pdbx_description
1 polymer ?
#
loop_
_entity_poly.entity_id
_entity_poly.type
_entity_poly.pdbx_seq_one_letter_code
_entity_poly.pdbx_strand_id
1 'polypeptide(L)'
;MARVIKPSLRCHQTVIGNTDTTRNATSLQRMPLETTLTHPFQAHAAPNHRLATQWATDNEQILAAKRLRYRVFHDELGAHLSGGQPGLDQDEFDAHCKHLIVSDNTTGKVVGTYRLLEPSAAKVIGCYYADTEFDLTRLRSIKPQMAELGRSCVDPNYRTGAVIMGMWREILRYCVAQGHPYLLGCTTVPMRWDGGMLAHSLWNKLASNHLAGEAFQVYPRKALPGLSRQYDAPSPPALMQAYLRMGAKILGKPAWDVDFCAADFPMLLNLENLPPRYQRGLKMLSRDCE
;
A
#
# COMPACT_ATOMS: atom_id res chain seq x y z
N MET A 1 -23.93 -7.56 -19.51
CA MET A 1 -23.93 -8.24 -18.21
C MET A 1 -23.04 -9.48 -18.30
N ALA A 2 -21.77 -9.35 -17.97
CA ALA A 2 -20.85 -10.48 -17.91
C ALA A 2 -20.57 -10.76 -16.43
N ARG A 3 -20.98 -11.92 -15.94
CA ARG A 3 -20.69 -12.44 -14.61
C ARG A 3 -19.22 -12.88 -14.57
N VAL A 4 -18.41 -12.16 -13.80
CA VAL A 4 -17.07 -12.63 -13.45
C VAL A 4 -17.22 -13.74 -12.40
N ILE A 5 -16.93 -14.98 -12.79
CA ILE A 5 -16.87 -16.12 -11.88
C ILE A 5 -15.48 -16.13 -11.26
N LYS A 6 -15.39 -15.77 -9.97
CA LYS A 6 -14.16 -15.97 -9.18
C LYS A 6 -14.04 -17.45 -8.80
N PRO A 7 -12.89 -18.12 -9.01
CA PRO A 7 -12.67 -19.43 -8.42
C PRO A 7 -12.50 -19.33 -6.91
N SER A 8 -13.30 -20.10 -6.17
CA SER A 8 -13.18 -20.23 -4.71
C SER A 8 -12.02 -21.16 -4.38
N LEU A 9 -10.94 -20.63 -3.86
CA LEU A 9 -9.89 -21.41 -3.21
C LEU A 9 -10.03 -21.28 -1.69
N ARG A 10 -10.22 -22.41 -1.04
CA ARG A 10 -10.37 -22.53 0.42
C ARG A 10 -9.01 -22.37 1.09
N CYS A 11 -8.89 -21.38 1.93
CA CYS A 11 -7.86 -21.33 2.96
C CYS A 11 -8.17 -22.45 3.97
N HIS A 12 -7.31 -23.48 4.10
CA HIS A 12 -7.48 -24.55 5.07
C HIS A 12 -7.43 -23.97 6.48
N GLN A 13 -8.58 -23.93 7.14
CA GLN A 13 -8.64 -23.81 8.59
C GLN A 13 -8.20 -25.15 9.19
N THR A 14 -7.00 -25.21 9.74
CA THR A 14 -6.61 -26.30 10.62
C THR A 14 -7.34 -26.08 11.96
N VAL A 15 -8.41 -26.83 12.17
CA VAL A 15 -9.08 -26.93 13.46
C VAL A 15 -8.14 -27.69 14.39
N ILE A 16 -7.51 -26.99 15.33
CA ILE A 16 -6.76 -27.61 16.42
C ILE A 16 -7.78 -28.08 17.47
N GLY A 17 -7.99 -29.38 17.51
CA GLY A 17 -8.75 -30.03 18.55
C GLY A 17 -8.06 -29.88 19.90
N ASN A 18 -8.86 -29.58 20.93
CA ASN A 18 -8.49 -29.59 22.34
C ASN A 18 -7.94 -30.96 22.75
N THR A 19 -6.67 -31.04 23.13
CA THR A 19 -6.17 -32.04 24.06
C THR A 19 -5.28 -31.32 25.09
N ASP A 20 -5.80 -31.34 26.31
CA ASP A 20 -5.13 -30.99 27.53
C ASP A 20 -3.81 -31.78 27.71
N THR A 21 -2.68 -31.10 27.81
CA THR A 21 -1.53 -31.63 28.56
C THR A 21 -0.59 -30.49 28.95
N THR A 22 -0.52 -30.28 30.24
CA THR A 22 0.49 -29.54 30.98
C THR A 22 1.91 -30.00 30.57
N ARG A 23 2.76 -29.10 30.06
CA ARG A 23 4.21 -29.09 30.33
C ARG A 23 4.93 -27.95 29.61
N ASN A 24 5.71 -27.23 30.42
CA ASN A 24 6.92 -26.45 30.14
C ASN A 24 6.84 -25.22 29.21
N ALA A 25 6.84 -24.09 29.91
CA ALA A 25 7.34 -22.82 29.39
C ALA A 25 8.83 -22.97 28.98
N THR A 26 9.08 -23.07 27.69
CA THR A 26 10.43 -22.91 27.15
C THR A 26 10.38 -21.77 26.12
N SER A 27 11.10 -20.72 26.46
CA SER A 27 11.56 -19.57 25.65
C SER A 27 11.07 -19.52 24.19
N LEU A 28 10.03 -18.76 23.94
CA LEU A 28 9.81 -18.16 22.64
C LEU A 28 10.94 -17.14 22.42
N GLN A 29 11.93 -17.53 21.64
CA GLN A 29 12.92 -16.61 21.11
C GLN A 29 12.18 -15.48 20.39
N ARG A 30 12.22 -14.30 20.98
CA ARG A 30 11.83 -13.04 20.32
C ARG A 30 12.78 -12.85 19.15
N MET A 31 12.32 -13.13 17.96
CA MET A 31 12.96 -12.60 16.76
C MET A 31 12.79 -11.07 16.77
N PRO A 32 13.84 -10.30 16.55
CA PRO A 32 13.77 -8.85 16.63
C PRO A 32 12.93 -8.29 15.47
N LEU A 33 11.76 -7.79 15.79
CA LEU A 33 10.91 -6.93 14.94
C LEU A 33 11.44 -5.49 14.95
N GLU A 34 12.74 -5.31 15.14
CA GLU A 34 13.40 -4.01 15.02
C GLU A 34 14.11 -3.89 13.68
N THR A 35 13.34 -3.75 12.61
CA THR A 35 13.86 -2.94 11.51
C THR A 35 13.52 -1.50 11.86
N THR A 36 14.40 -0.87 12.60
CA THR A 36 14.39 0.53 13.00
C THR A 36 14.42 1.40 11.76
N LEU A 37 13.25 1.73 11.22
CA LEU A 37 13.11 2.85 10.30
C LEU A 37 13.07 4.14 11.15
N THR A 38 14.25 4.53 11.61
CA THR A 38 14.49 5.88 12.14
C THR A 38 14.10 6.88 11.06
N HIS A 39 13.22 7.80 11.41
CA HIS A 39 12.77 8.96 10.65
C HIS A 39 12.87 8.90 9.12
N PRO A 40 11.74 8.90 8.38
CA PRO A 40 11.74 8.86 6.91
C PRO A 40 12.38 10.09 6.24
N PHE A 41 12.93 11.04 7.00
CA PHE A 41 13.54 12.27 6.54
C PHE A 41 14.97 12.49 7.02
N GLN A 42 15.61 11.56 7.73
CA GLN A 42 17.04 11.63 7.99
C GLN A 42 17.76 10.79 6.91
N ALA A 43 18.39 11.48 5.98
CA ALA A 43 19.29 10.89 5.01
C ALA A 43 20.50 10.30 5.74
N HIS A 44 20.48 9.02 6.03
CA HIS A 44 21.73 8.30 6.27
C HIS A 44 22.42 8.17 4.91
N ALA A 45 23.72 8.51 4.88
CA ALA A 45 24.55 8.33 3.69
C ALA A 45 24.55 6.85 3.28
N ALA A 46 23.66 6.52 2.35
CA ALA A 46 23.64 5.23 1.67
C ALA A 46 24.87 5.11 0.76
N PRO A 47 25.36 3.91 0.45
CA PRO A 47 26.36 3.73 -0.57
C PRO A 47 25.94 4.48 -1.84
N ASN A 48 26.90 5.04 -2.59
CA ASN A 48 26.74 5.95 -3.73
C ASN A 48 25.88 5.37 -4.88
N HIS A 49 24.68 4.88 -4.58
CA HIS A 49 23.71 4.47 -5.58
C HIS A 49 23.13 5.71 -6.23
N ARG A 50 23.41 5.90 -7.52
CA ARG A 50 22.72 6.91 -8.33
C ARG A 50 21.32 6.37 -8.66
N LEU A 51 20.34 6.74 -7.84
CA LEU A 51 18.95 6.36 -8.06
C LEU A 51 18.29 7.34 -9.01
N ALA A 52 17.63 6.83 -10.04
CA ALA A 52 16.77 7.59 -10.94
C ALA A 52 15.32 7.17 -10.72
N THR A 53 14.44 8.16 -10.56
CA THR A 53 13.00 7.94 -10.41
C THR A 53 12.30 8.49 -11.65
N GLN A 54 11.52 7.67 -12.34
CA GLN A 54 10.82 8.06 -13.57
C GLN A 54 9.56 7.23 -13.79
N TRP A 55 8.64 7.76 -14.59
CA TRP A 55 7.53 6.97 -15.12
C TRP A 55 8.03 6.04 -16.21
N ALA A 56 7.60 4.79 -16.19
CA ALA A 56 7.94 3.81 -17.21
C ALA A 56 7.37 4.25 -18.57
N THR A 57 8.19 4.19 -19.60
CA THR A 57 7.85 4.61 -20.98
C THR A 57 7.75 3.45 -21.96
N ASP A 58 8.21 2.28 -21.57
CA ASP A 58 8.22 1.08 -22.40
C ASP A 58 7.83 -0.18 -21.62
N ASN A 59 7.54 -1.24 -22.37
CA ASN A 59 7.10 -2.52 -21.79
C ASN A 59 8.18 -3.22 -20.97
N GLU A 60 9.47 -3.02 -21.28
CA GLU A 60 10.56 -3.66 -20.55
C GLU A 60 10.65 -3.11 -19.14
N GLN A 61 10.53 -1.80 -18.98
CA GLN A 61 10.47 -1.12 -17.68
C GLN A 61 9.24 -1.57 -16.87
N ILE A 62 8.08 -1.70 -17.52
CA ILE A 62 6.86 -2.20 -16.87
C ILE A 62 7.04 -3.66 -16.40
N LEU A 63 7.65 -4.51 -17.25
CA LEU A 63 7.95 -5.89 -16.88
C LEU A 63 8.97 -5.98 -15.73
N ALA A 64 9.96 -5.09 -15.70
CA ALA A 64 10.92 -5.02 -14.60
C ALA A 64 10.24 -4.65 -13.28
N ALA A 65 9.29 -3.69 -13.30
CA ALA A 65 8.47 -3.36 -12.14
C ALA A 65 7.63 -4.55 -11.68
N LYS A 66 6.96 -5.28 -12.60
CA LYS A 66 6.16 -6.46 -12.30
C LYS A 66 7.00 -7.60 -11.70
N ARG A 67 8.23 -7.79 -12.18
CA ARG A 67 9.19 -8.76 -11.60
C ARG A 67 9.61 -8.37 -10.19
N LEU A 68 9.88 -7.07 -9.93
CA LEU A 68 10.18 -6.60 -8.59
C LEU A 68 9.00 -6.85 -7.64
N ARG A 69 7.78 -6.51 -8.07
CA ARG A 69 6.56 -6.76 -7.29
C ARG A 69 6.39 -8.23 -6.94
N TYR A 70 6.61 -9.14 -7.91
CA TYR A 70 6.54 -10.57 -7.68
C TYR A 70 7.52 -11.02 -6.59
N ARG A 71 8.81 -10.63 -6.69
CA ARG A 71 9.80 -10.97 -5.67
C ARG A 71 9.42 -10.48 -4.28
N VAL A 72 8.90 -9.24 -4.18
CA VAL A 72 8.53 -8.67 -2.88
C VAL A 72 7.21 -9.27 -2.37
N PHE A 73 6.17 -9.30 -3.18
CA PHE A 73 4.85 -9.73 -2.69
C PHE A 73 4.73 -11.25 -2.57
N HIS A 74 5.20 -12.00 -3.55
CA HIS A 74 5.13 -13.45 -3.54
C HIS A 74 6.27 -14.08 -2.74
N ASP A 75 7.54 -13.85 -3.16
CA ASP A 75 8.67 -14.59 -2.60
C ASP A 75 8.98 -14.17 -1.15
N GLU A 76 8.90 -12.86 -0.85
CA GLU A 76 9.20 -12.34 0.50
C GLU A 76 7.96 -12.36 1.41
N LEU A 77 6.84 -11.77 0.94
CA LEU A 77 5.62 -11.62 1.75
C LEU A 77 4.65 -12.79 1.62
N GLY A 78 4.86 -13.69 0.65
CA GLY A 78 4.08 -14.91 0.43
C GLY A 78 2.64 -14.67 0.02
N ALA A 79 2.37 -13.61 -0.72
CA ALA A 79 1.08 -13.37 -1.34
C ALA A 79 0.76 -14.44 -2.39
N HIS A 80 -0.50 -14.81 -2.50
CA HIS A 80 -1.01 -15.67 -3.56
C HIS A 80 -1.42 -14.82 -4.75
N LEU A 81 -0.49 -14.62 -5.69
CA LEU A 81 -0.74 -13.84 -6.90
C LEU A 81 -1.48 -14.71 -7.92
N SER A 82 -2.80 -14.58 -7.98
CA SER A 82 -3.66 -15.33 -8.89
C SER A 82 -3.73 -14.66 -10.26
N GLY A 83 -3.39 -15.39 -11.33
CA GLY A 83 -3.71 -15.01 -12.73
C GLY A 83 -2.57 -14.42 -13.55
N GLY A 84 -1.36 -14.32 -13.02
CA GLY A 84 -0.18 -13.85 -13.75
C GLY A 84 0.70 -14.98 -14.32
N GLN A 85 1.64 -14.63 -15.19
CA GLN A 85 2.73 -15.53 -15.56
C GLN A 85 3.65 -15.73 -14.34
N PRO A 86 4.23 -16.94 -14.14
CA PRO A 86 5.20 -17.18 -13.09
C PRO A 86 6.32 -16.13 -13.11
N GLY A 87 6.63 -15.55 -11.96
CA GLY A 87 7.65 -14.51 -11.84
C GLY A 87 7.16 -13.08 -12.11
N LEU A 88 5.87 -12.89 -12.39
CA LEU A 88 5.25 -11.57 -12.60
C LEU A 88 4.06 -11.36 -11.68
N ASP A 89 4.01 -10.26 -10.93
CA ASP A 89 2.78 -9.75 -10.35
C ASP A 89 2.05 -8.92 -11.40
N GLN A 90 0.89 -9.38 -11.81
CA GLN A 90 0.08 -8.74 -12.85
C GLN A 90 -1.41 -8.90 -12.57
N ASP A 91 -2.16 -7.82 -12.77
CA ASP A 91 -3.62 -7.82 -12.76
C ASP A 91 -4.18 -7.04 -13.97
N GLU A 92 -5.51 -7.01 -14.10
CA GLU A 92 -6.21 -6.33 -15.19
C GLU A 92 -6.03 -4.80 -15.18
N PHE A 93 -5.70 -4.21 -14.03
CA PHE A 93 -5.48 -2.78 -13.90
C PHE A 93 -4.14 -2.32 -14.46
N ASP A 94 -3.15 -3.22 -14.56
CA ASP A 94 -1.79 -2.84 -14.97
C ASP A 94 -1.73 -2.20 -16.35
N ALA A 95 -2.59 -2.62 -17.29
CA ALA A 95 -2.65 -2.06 -18.65
C ALA A 95 -3.18 -0.61 -18.68
N HIS A 96 -3.83 -0.16 -17.63
CA HIS A 96 -4.47 1.14 -17.51
C HIS A 96 -3.75 2.08 -16.54
N CYS A 97 -2.75 1.57 -15.83
CA CYS A 97 -2.00 2.32 -14.84
C CYS A 97 -0.70 2.91 -15.41
N LYS A 98 -0.29 4.02 -14.83
CA LYS A 98 1.09 4.48 -14.92
C LYS A 98 1.95 3.73 -13.92
N HIS A 99 3.14 3.35 -14.34
CA HIS A 99 4.11 2.65 -13.49
C HIS A 99 5.28 3.57 -13.19
N LEU A 100 5.43 3.94 -11.94
CA LEU A 100 6.60 4.65 -11.46
C LEU A 100 7.67 3.64 -11.10
N ILE A 101 8.89 3.89 -11.54
CA ILE A 101 10.05 3.04 -11.25
C ILE A 101 11.18 3.85 -10.64
N VAL A 102 11.92 3.22 -9.76
CA VAL A 102 13.22 3.69 -9.30
C VAL A 102 14.26 2.70 -9.75
N SER A 103 15.24 3.18 -10.52
CA SER A 103 16.34 2.38 -11.04
C SER A 103 17.65 2.75 -10.36
N ASP A 104 18.47 1.76 -10.07
CA ASP A 104 19.87 1.96 -9.71
C ASP A 104 20.69 2.08 -11.00
N ASN A 105 21.15 3.27 -11.30
CA ASN A 105 21.91 3.56 -12.51
C ASN A 105 23.28 2.83 -12.57
N THR A 106 23.76 2.30 -11.44
CA THR A 106 24.99 1.52 -11.41
C THR A 106 24.78 0.10 -11.93
N THR A 107 23.62 -0.48 -11.62
CA THR A 107 23.28 -1.87 -11.94
C THR A 107 22.22 -2.01 -13.04
N GLY A 108 21.54 -0.94 -13.41
CA GLY A 108 20.40 -0.94 -14.33
C GLY A 108 19.13 -1.58 -13.76
N LYS A 109 19.13 -2.00 -12.49
CA LYS A 109 18.01 -2.73 -11.87
C LYS A 109 16.91 -1.78 -11.39
N VAL A 110 15.65 -2.16 -11.61
CA VAL A 110 14.51 -1.54 -10.95
C VAL A 110 14.48 -2.03 -9.49
N VAL A 111 14.56 -1.08 -8.56
CA VAL A 111 14.69 -1.31 -7.12
C VAL A 111 13.51 -0.75 -6.30
N GLY A 112 12.66 0.03 -6.95
CA GLY A 112 11.41 0.52 -6.37
C GLY A 112 10.35 0.69 -7.44
N THR A 113 9.08 0.53 -7.08
CA THR A 113 7.96 0.76 -7.98
C THR A 113 6.71 1.21 -7.23
N TYR A 114 5.88 1.96 -7.93
CA TYR A 114 4.55 2.37 -7.52
C TYR A 114 3.63 2.37 -8.73
N ARG A 115 2.36 2.00 -8.54
CA ARG A 115 1.34 2.04 -9.59
C ARG A 115 0.36 3.17 -9.30
N LEU A 116 0.01 3.94 -10.33
CA LEU A 116 -0.96 5.03 -10.27
C LEU A 116 -2.05 4.80 -11.31
N LEU A 117 -3.30 4.74 -10.87
CA LEU A 117 -4.49 4.71 -11.70
C LEU A 117 -5.12 6.10 -11.71
N GLU A 118 -5.18 6.72 -12.88
CA GLU A 118 -5.82 8.02 -13.08
C GLU A 118 -7.35 7.91 -13.09
N PRO A 119 -8.08 8.97 -12.71
CA PRO A 119 -9.53 8.97 -12.75
C PRO A 119 -10.12 8.72 -14.16
N SER A 120 -9.42 9.18 -15.20
CA SER A 120 -9.77 8.91 -16.60
C SER A 120 -9.68 7.42 -16.93
N ALA A 121 -8.64 6.75 -16.50
CA ALA A 121 -8.44 5.31 -16.69
C ALA A 121 -9.43 4.48 -15.85
N ALA A 122 -9.65 4.87 -14.59
CA ALA A 122 -10.67 4.24 -13.75
C ALA A 122 -12.09 4.33 -14.36
N LYS A 123 -12.39 5.44 -15.03
CA LYS A 123 -13.66 5.61 -15.77
C LYS A 123 -13.77 4.65 -16.96
N VAL A 124 -12.66 4.40 -17.68
CA VAL A 124 -12.63 3.43 -18.81
C VAL A 124 -12.82 2.01 -18.31
N ILE A 125 -12.16 1.63 -17.23
CA ILE A 125 -12.30 0.30 -16.59
C ILE A 125 -13.69 0.16 -15.95
N GLY A 126 -14.29 1.26 -15.48
CA GLY A 126 -15.56 1.29 -14.75
C GLY A 126 -15.41 1.23 -13.22
N CYS A 127 -14.20 1.07 -12.69
CA CYS A 127 -13.92 1.00 -11.25
C CYS A 127 -12.49 1.37 -10.91
N TYR A 128 -12.24 1.67 -9.64
CA TYR A 128 -10.92 1.68 -9.01
C TYR A 128 -10.57 0.28 -8.50
N TYR A 129 -9.29 0.00 -8.27
CA TYR A 129 -8.90 -1.25 -7.63
C TYR A 129 -9.55 -1.38 -6.24
N ALA A 130 -9.58 -0.30 -5.47
CA ALA A 130 -10.22 -0.28 -4.16
C ALA A 130 -11.73 -0.53 -4.21
N ASP A 131 -12.43 -0.34 -5.34
CA ASP A 131 -13.82 -0.75 -5.49
C ASP A 131 -13.99 -2.29 -5.40
N THR A 132 -12.91 -3.08 -5.58
CA THR A 132 -12.94 -4.54 -5.40
C THR A 132 -12.98 -4.94 -3.92
N GLU A 133 -12.47 -4.08 -3.04
CA GLU A 133 -12.32 -4.32 -1.61
C GLU A 133 -13.32 -3.53 -0.75
N PHE A 134 -13.75 -2.36 -1.23
CA PHE A 134 -14.59 -1.43 -0.49
C PHE A 134 -15.79 -0.94 -1.30
N ASP A 135 -16.84 -0.53 -0.61
CA ASP A 135 -17.90 0.30 -1.17
C ASP A 135 -17.45 1.76 -1.15
N LEU A 136 -17.08 2.30 -2.34
CA LEU A 136 -16.63 3.67 -2.51
C LEU A 136 -17.75 4.64 -2.91
N THR A 137 -19.03 4.30 -2.69
CA THR A 137 -20.18 5.12 -3.14
C THR A 137 -20.12 6.55 -2.59
N ARG A 138 -19.67 6.72 -1.35
CA ARG A 138 -19.55 8.05 -0.71
C ARG A 138 -18.44 8.92 -1.31
N LEU A 139 -17.49 8.34 -2.01
CA LEU A 139 -16.42 9.09 -2.70
C LEU A 139 -16.80 9.58 -4.10
N ARG A 140 -18.05 9.36 -4.54
CA ARG A 140 -18.51 9.69 -5.91
C ARG A 140 -18.17 11.13 -6.33
N SER A 141 -18.32 12.10 -5.44
CA SER A 141 -18.09 13.52 -5.72
C SER A 141 -16.62 13.85 -6.02
N ILE A 142 -15.67 13.09 -5.45
CA ILE A 142 -14.23 13.31 -5.62
C ILE A 142 -13.59 12.36 -6.64
N LYS A 143 -14.27 11.27 -7.02
CA LYS A 143 -13.75 10.30 -8.02
C LYS A 143 -13.20 10.96 -9.30
N PRO A 144 -13.82 12.03 -9.87
CA PRO A 144 -13.27 12.66 -11.09
C PRO A 144 -11.88 13.32 -10.92
N GLN A 145 -11.45 13.56 -9.70
CA GLN A 145 -10.17 14.20 -9.38
C GLN A 145 -9.29 13.31 -8.48
N MET A 146 -9.66 12.03 -8.32
CA MET A 146 -9.01 11.10 -7.39
C MET A 146 -8.12 10.12 -8.16
N ALA A 147 -6.81 10.16 -7.93
CA ALA A 147 -5.90 9.14 -8.41
C ALA A 147 -5.76 8.04 -7.35
N GLU A 148 -5.62 6.79 -7.79
CA GLU A 148 -5.39 5.66 -6.89
C GLU A 148 -3.94 5.19 -6.97
N LEU A 149 -3.35 5.00 -5.80
CA LEU A 149 -1.99 4.53 -5.60
C LEU A 149 -2.00 3.09 -5.09
N GLY A 150 -1.22 2.22 -5.73
CA GLY A 150 -1.12 0.83 -5.32
C GLY A 150 0.19 0.16 -5.71
N ARG A 151 0.33 -1.10 -5.34
CA ARG A 151 1.48 -1.96 -5.69
C ARG A 151 2.84 -1.33 -5.36
N SER A 152 2.91 -0.57 -4.25
CA SER A 152 4.16 0.02 -3.77
C SER A 152 5.09 -1.04 -3.20
N CYS A 153 6.29 -1.14 -3.72
CA CYS A 153 7.31 -1.97 -3.09
C CYS A 153 8.73 -1.46 -3.39
N VAL A 154 9.66 -1.85 -2.53
CA VAL A 154 11.08 -1.54 -2.63
C VAL A 154 11.88 -2.82 -2.39
N ASP A 155 12.89 -3.06 -3.21
CA ASP A 155 13.82 -4.15 -3.06
C ASP A 155 14.43 -4.13 -1.64
N PRO A 156 14.52 -5.27 -0.92
CA PRO A 156 15.01 -5.33 0.45
C PRO A 156 16.36 -4.63 0.67
N ASN A 157 17.25 -4.71 -0.31
CA ASN A 157 18.58 -4.10 -0.22
C ASN A 157 18.60 -2.58 -0.38
N TYR A 158 17.46 -1.97 -0.78
CA TYR A 158 17.32 -0.54 -1.06
C TYR A 158 16.33 0.17 -0.13
N ARG A 159 15.91 -0.45 0.98
CA ARG A 159 14.93 0.13 1.95
C ARG A 159 15.56 1.19 2.85
N THR A 160 16.29 2.12 2.27
CA THR A 160 16.97 3.21 2.99
C THR A 160 16.12 4.47 3.16
N GLY A 161 14.89 4.47 2.69
CA GLY A 161 14.03 5.66 2.67
C GLY A 161 14.22 6.55 1.44
N ALA A 162 15.40 6.59 0.81
CA ALA A 162 15.65 7.43 -0.37
C ALA A 162 14.77 7.02 -1.57
N VAL A 163 14.57 5.72 -1.77
CA VAL A 163 13.72 5.18 -2.84
C VAL A 163 12.28 5.64 -2.66
N ILE A 164 11.71 5.45 -1.47
CA ILE A 164 10.33 5.84 -1.19
C ILE A 164 10.14 7.36 -1.30
N MET A 165 11.13 8.14 -0.87
CA MET A 165 11.11 9.59 -0.99
C MET A 165 11.14 10.06 -2.44
N GLY A 166 11.97 9.43 -3.28
CA GLY A 166 12.01 9.70 -4.72
C GLY A 166 10.66 9.41 -5.37
N MET A 167 10.05 8.27 -5.07
CA MET A 167 8.73 7.91 -5.58
C MET A 167 7.66 8.92 -5.16
N TRP A 168 7.61 9.31 -3.88
CA TRP A 168 6.63 10.28 -3.38
C TRP A 168 6.79 11.66 -4.02
N ARG A 169 8.03 12.13 -4.19
CA ARG A 169 8.31 13.41 -4.87
C ARG A 169 7.71 13.40 -6.28
N GLU A 170 7.93 12.34 -7.03
CA GLU A 170 7.46 12.22 -8.41
C GLU A 170 5.94 12.05 -8.50
N ILE A 171 5.33 11.24 -7.61
CA ILE A 171 3.87 11.09 -7.51
C ILE A 171 3.21 12.44 -7.23
N LEU A 172 3.70 13.18 -6.23
CA LEU A 172 3.13 14.48 -5.88
C LEU A 172 3.27 15.49 -7.02
N ARG A 173 4.45 15.55 -7.65
CA ARG A 173 4.68 16.41 -8.82
C ARG A 173 3.68 16.10 -9.93
N TYR A 174 3.53 14.81 -10.26
CA TYR A 174 2.61 14.35 -11.28
C TYR A 174 1.16 14.71 -10.95
N CYS A 175 0.69 14.36 -9.76
CA CYS A 175 -0.71 14.57 -9.37
C CYS A 175 -1.08 16.06 -9.31
N VAL A 176 -0.17 16.93 -8.87
CA VAL A 176 -0.37 18.38 -8.91
C VAL A 176 -0.48 18.88 -10.36
N ALA A 177 0.43 18.47 -11.23
CA ALA A 177 0.44 18.87 -12.64
C ALA A 177 -0.81 18.40 -13.40
N GLN A 178 -1.38 17.25 -13.01
CA GLN A 178 -2.61 16.70 -13.62
C GLN A 178 -3.91 17.15 -12.94
N GLY A 179 -3.85 17.94 -11.87
CA GLY A 179 -5.04 18.39 -11.15
C GLY A 179 -5.75 17.27 -10.38
N HIS A 180 -4.99 16.33 -9.79
CA HIS A 180 -5.50 15.25 -8.96
C HIS A 180 -5.23 15.52 -7.47
N PRO A 181 -6.05 16.32 -6.78
CA PRO A 181 -5.82 16.67 -5.37
C PRO A 181 -6.07 15.49 -4.41
N TYR A 182 -6.83 14.48 -4.81
CA TYR A 182 -7.18 13.35 -3.96
C TYR A 182 -6.37 12.11 -4.34
N LEU A 183 -5.64 11.56 -3.37
CA LEU A 183 -4.87 10.32 -3.54
C LEU A 183 -5.47 9.25 -2.64
N LEU A 184 -6.08 8.25 -3.26
CA LEU A 184 -6.61 7.05 -2.61
C LEU A 184 -5.55 5.95 -2.64
N GLY A 185 -5.43 5.16 -1.58
CA GLY A 185 -4.59 3.97 -1.56
C GLY A 185 -4.84 3.16 -0.31
N CYS A 186 -4.41 1.91 -0.31
CA CYS A 186 -4.47 1.05 0.86
C CYS A 186 -3.09 0.89 1.48
N THR A 187 -3.03 0.91 2.82
CA THR A 187 -1.85 0.48 3.56
C THR A 187 -2.12 -0.88 4.16
N THR A 188 -1.26 -1.82 3.81
CA THR A 188 -1.43 -3.23 4.11
C THR A 188 -0.77 -3.61 5.43
N VAL A 189 -1.48 -4.35 6.27
CA VAL A 189 -0.98 -4.94 7.52
C VAL A 189 -1.04 -6.46 7.40
N PRO A 190 0.11 -7.18 7.41
CA PRO A 190 0.11 -8.63 7.29
C PRO A 190 -0.66 -9.31 8.44
N MET A 191 -1.45 -10.33 8.11
CA MET A 191 -2.24 -11.10 9.09
C MET A 191 -1.71 -12.51 9.32
N ARG A 192 -0.67 -12.91 8.62
CA ARG A 192 -0.14 -14.28 8.58
C ARG A 192 0.24 -14.83 9.95
N TRP A 193 0.78 -13.99 10.84
CA TRP A 193 1.37 -14.43 12.10
C TRP A 193 0.46 -14.32 13.30
N ASP A 194 -0.59 -13.48 13.22
CA ASP A 194 -1.43 -13.16 14.38
C ASP A 194 -2.94 -13.23 14.08
N GLY A 195 -3.33 -13.71 12.89
CA GLY A 195 -4.72 -13.82 12.49
C GLY A 195 -5.46 -12.48 12.42
N GLY A 196 -4.73 -11.36 12.33
CA GLY A 196 -5.30 -10.01 12.23
C GLY A 196 -5.43 -9.25 13.55
N MET A 197 -4.87 -9.76 14.66
CA MET A 197 -4.89 -9.06 15.94
C MET A 197 -4.24 -7.67 15.87
N LEU A 198 -3.11 -7.56 15.17
CA LEU A 198 -2.44 -6.28 14.93
C LEU A 198 -3.35 -5.30 14.20
N ALA A 199 -4.00 -5.75 13.13
CA ALA A 199 -4.87 -4.91 12.33
C ALA A 199 -6.07 -4.39 13.14
N HIS A 200 -6.72 -5.24 13.94
CA HIS A 200 -7.80 -4.82 14.83
C HIS A 200 -7.33 -3.80 15.88
N SER A 201 -6.17 -4.03 16.48
CA SER A 201 -5.63 -3.14 17.51
C SER A 201 -5.21 -1.79 16.91
N LEU A 202 -4.61 -1.80 15.72
CA LEU A 202 -4.30 -0.58 14.97
C LEU A 202 -5.56 0.20 14.59
N TRP A 203 -6.61 -0.49 14.11
CA TRP A 203 -7.88 0.15 13.81
C TRP A 203 -8.44 0.88 15.03
N ASN A 204 -8.55 0.21 16.18
CA ASN A 204 -9.07 0.80 17.41
C ASN A 204 -8.26 2.00 17.88
N LYS A 205 -6.92 1.95 17.75
CA LYS A 205 -6.02 3.05 18.12
C LYS A 205 -6.12 4.24 17.18
N LEU A 206 -6.27 4.00 15.88
CA LEU A 206 -6.17 5.06 14.86
C LEU A 206 -7.52 5.68 14.52
N ALA A 207 -8.62 4.95 14.68
CA ALA A 207 -9.95 5.43 14.32
C ALA A 207 -10.36 6.69 15.10
N SER A 208 -9.95 6.81 16.36
CA SER A 208 -10.30 7.98 17.20
C SER A 208 -9.71 9.30 16.69
N ASN A 209 -8.55 9.26 16.02
CA ASN A 209 -7.80 10.47 15.65
C ASN A 209 -7.64 10.67 14.14
N HIS A 210 -7.79 9.60 13.36
CA HIS A 210 -7.45 9.60 11.95
C HIS A 210 -8.61 9.20 11.03
N LEU A 211 -9.78 8.84 11.57
CA LEU A 211 -10.94 8.51 10.75
C LEU A 211 -11.40 9.75 9.97
N ALA A 212 -11.76 9.54 8.72
CA ALA A 212 -12.36 10.57 7.86
C ALA A 212 -13.76 10.93 8.35
N GLY A 213 -14.19 12.16 8.04
CA GLY A 213 -15.58 12.57 8.24
C GLY A 213 -16.55 11.63 7.52
N GLU A 214 -17.77 11.54 8.01
CA GLU A 214 -18.77 10.55 7.58
C GLU A 214 -19.01 10.54 6.06
N ALA A 215 -18.94 11.72 5.42
CA ALA A 215 -19.12 11.87 3.98
C ALA A 215 -18.07 11.12 3.12
N PHE A 216 -16.92 10.78 3.70
CA PHE A 216 -15.83 10.07 3.03
C PHE A 216 -15.63 8.65 3.52
N GLN A 217 -16.46 8.17 4.44
CA GLN A 217 -16.29 6.82 4.97
C GLN A 217 -16.68 5.76 3.96
N VAL A 218 -15.89 4.68 3.92
CA VAL A 218 -16.10 3.52 3.06
C VAL A 218 -16.27 2.25 3.92
N TYR A 219 -16.86 1.22 3.32
CA TYR A 219 -17.15 -0.02 4.01
C TYR A 219 -16.46 -1.19 3.32
N PRO A 220 -15.76 -2.07 4.06
CA PRO A 220 -15.11 -3.22 3.48
C PRO A 220 -16.15 -4.20 2.93
N ARG A 221 -15.92 -4.71 1.70
CA ARG A 221 -16.74 -5.78 1.11
C ARG A 221 -16.53 -7.11 1.82
N LYS A 222 -15.34 -7.31 2.35
CA LYS A 222 -14.96 -8.44 3.17
C LYS A 222 -14.34 -7.94 4.47
N ALA A 223 -15.08 -8.04 5.56
CA ALA A 223 -14.61 -7.62 6.87
C ALA A 223 -13.52 -8.57 7.39
N LEU A 224 -12.65 -8.06 8.25
CA LEU A 224 -11.71 -8.90 8.99
C LEU A 224 -12.47 -9.92 9.85
N PRO A 225 -11.92 -11.13 10.07
CA PRO A 225 -12.45 -12.08 11.03
C PRO A 225 -12.57 -11.45 12.42
N GLY A 226 -13.67 -11.72 13.12
CA GLY A 226 -13.84 -11.25 14.48
C GLY A 226 -12.79 -11.85 15.42
N LEU A 227 -12.22 -11.03 16.30
CA LEU A 227 -11.26 -11.47 17.31
C LEU A 227 -11.75 -11.17 18.71
N SER A 228 -11.53 -12.11 19.62
CA SER A 228 -11.92 -11.99 21.04
C SER A 228 -10.86 -11.31 21.91
N ARG A 229 -9.64 -11.12 21.41
CA ARG A 229 -8.54 -10.51 22.17
C ARG A 229 -8.07 -9.23 21.52
N GLN A 230 -7.83 -8.21 22.35
CA GLN A 230 -7.19 -6.96 21.98
C GLN A 230 -5.90 -6.81 22.79
N TYR A 231 -4.91 -6.17 22.21
CA TYR A 231 -3.69 -5.77 22.91
C TYR A 231 -3.32 -4.35 22.48
N ASP A 232 -2.44 -3.70 23.22
CA ASP A 232 -1.93 -2.40 22.82
C ASP A 232 -1.17 -2.53 21.52
N ALA A 233 -1.70 -1.89 20.47
CA ALA A 233 -1.06 -1.93 19.17
C ALA A 233 0.30 -1.23 19.23
N PRO A 234 1.35 -1.82 18.65
CA PRO A 234 2.60 -1.13 18.43
C PRO A 234 2.39 0.07 17.48
N SER A 235 3.47 0.76 17.16
CA SER A 235 3.41 1.81 16.15
C SER A 235 2.93 1.25 14.81
N PRO A 236 2.11 2.01 14.05
CA PRO A 236 1.70 1.59 12.72
C PRO A 236 2.90 1.31 11.80
N PRO A 237 2.74 0.50 10.74
CA PRO A 237 3.78 0.32 9.72
C PRO A 237 4.31 1.65 9.18
N ALA A 238 5.58 1.71 8.81
CA ALA A 238 6.27 2.96 8.45
C ALA A 238 5.56 3.73 7.33
N LEU A 239 5.05 3.04 6.31
CA LEU A 239 4.30 3.66 5.22
C LEU A 239 3.00 4.31 5.72
N MET A 240 2.24 3.62 6.57
CA MET A 240 1.02 4.15 7.20
C MET A 240 1.34 5.38 8.04
N GLN A 241 2.42 5.33 8.85
CA GLN A 241 2.87 6.49 9.62
C GLN A 241 3.21 7.70 8.72
N ALA A 242 3.87 7.45 7.58
CA ALA A 242 4.21 8.51 6.64
C ALA A 242 2.94 9.20 6.08
N TYR A 243 1.94 8.43 5.69
CA TYR A 243 0.66 8.96 5.24
C TYR A 243 -0.08 9.76 6.31
N LEU A 244 -0.17 9.23 7.52
CA LEU A 244 -0.81 9.93 8.64
C LEU A 244 -0.09 11.26 8.97
N ARG A 245 1.24 11.29 8.89
CA ARG A 245 2.04 12.52 9.07
C ARG A 245 1.81 13.55 7.95
N MET A 246 1.47 13.12 6.75
CA MET A 246 1.06 13.98 5.64
C MET A 246 -0.39 14.46 5.75
N GLY A 247 -1.12 13.98 6.73
CA GLY A 247 -2.52 14.38 6.96
C GLY A 247 -3.54 13.47 6.29
N ALA A 248 -3.12 12.30 5.78
CA ALA A 248 -4.05 11.31 5.27
C ALA A 248 -5.04 10.86 6.35
N LYS A 249 -6.25 10.55 5.92
CA LYS A 249 -7.31 10.01 6.76
C LYS A 249 -7.57 8.56 6.41
N ILE A 250 -7.92 7.76 7.42
CA ILE A 250 -8.42 6.41 7.24
C ILE A 250 -9.91 6.52 6.91
N LEU A 251 -10.34 5.90 5.84
CA LEU A 251 -11.72 6.05 5.36
C LEU A 251 -12.71 5.09 6.02
N GLY A 252 -12.24 4.04 6.68
CA GLY A 252 -13.12 3.05 7.29
C GLY A 252 -12.36 1.87 7.88
N LYS A 253 -13.11 0.88 8.34
CA LYS A 253 -12.54 -0.38 8.82
C LYS A 253 -11.73 -1.05 7.71
N PRO A 254 -10.63 -1.73 8.05
CA PRO A 254 -9.83 -2.45 7.07
C PRO A 254 -10.62 -3.60 6.42
N ALA A 255 -10.31 -3.86 5.15
CA ALA A 255 -10.78 -5.04 4.42
C ALA A 255 -9.83 -6.22 4.62
N TRP A 256 -10.35 -7.43 4.51
CA TRP A 256 -9.54 -8.64 4.46
C TRP A 256 -9.16 -8.96 3.02
N ASP A 257 -7.91 -8.69 2.66
CA ASP A 257 -7.31 -9.17 1.44
C ASP A 257 -6.81 -10.61 1.66
N VAL A 258 -7.53 -11.55 1.03
CA VAL A 258 -7.23 -12.98 1.17
C VAL A 258 -6.00 -13.39 0.39
N ASP A 259 -5.80 -12.79 -0.77
CA ASP A 259 -4.73 -13.13 -1.69
C ASP A 259 -3.37 -12.72 -1.12
N PHE A 260 -3.33 -11.59 -0.42
CA PHE A 260 -2.15 -11.10 0.30
C PHE A 260 -2.10 -11.57 1.77
N CYS A 261 -3.12 -12.28 2.24
CA CYS A 261 -3.26 -12.66 3.67
C CYS A 261 -3.03 -11.44 4.59
N ALA A 262 -3.74 -10.36 4.33
CA ALA A 262 -3.50 -9.06 4.92
C ALA A 262 -4.79 -8.29 5.22
N ALA A 263 -4.65 -7.25 6.02
CA ALA A 263 -5.69 -6.26 6.28
C ALA A 263 -5.34 -4.96 5.55
N ASP A 264 -6.18 -4.52 4.65
CA ASP A 264 -6.01 -3.29 3.89
C ASP A 264 -6.77 -2.14 4.50
N PHE A 265 -6.03 -1.10 4.92
CA PHE A 265 -6.57 0.13 5.48
C PHE A 265 -6.79 1.15 4.37
N PRO A 266 -8.03 1.53 4.04
CA PRO A 266 -8.29 2.52 3.00
C PRO A 266 -7.90 3.90 3.50
N MET A 267 -7.01 4.57 2.78
CA MET A 267 -6.49 5.88 3.15
C MET A 267 -6.69 6.90 2.03
N LEU A 268 -7.07 8.12 2.40
CA LEU A 268 -7.20 9.25 1.49
C LEU A 268 -6.31 10.39 1.94
N LEU A 269 -5.47 10.86 1.04
CA LEU A 269 -4.69 12.08 1.19
C LEU A 269 -5.29 13.18 0.30
N ASN A 270 -5.62 14.33 0.88
CA ASN A 270 -5.97 15.53 0.12
C ASN A 270 -4.77 16.47 0.08
N LEU A 271 -4.23 16.74 -1.11
CA LEU A 271 -3.04 17.55 -1.31
C LEU A 271 -3.26 19.03 -0.92
N GLU A 272 -4.50 19.51 -0.95
CA GLU A 272 -4.85 20.87 -0.52
C GLU A 272 -4.75 21.03 0.99
N ASN A 273 -4.89 19.93 1.74
CA ASN A 273 -4.90 19.89 3.21
C ASN A 273 -3.57 19.41 3.82
N LEU A 274 -2.49 19.38 3.04
CA LEU A 274 -1.18 18.99 3.54
C LEU A 274 -0.71 19.93 4.67
N PRO A 275 -0.03 19.42 5.70
CA PRO A 275 0.64 20.26 6.70
C PRO A 275 1.63 21.24 6.05
N PRO A 276 1.83 22.47 6.63
CA PRO A 276 2.64 23.54 6.03
C PRO A 276 4.05 23.12 5.57
N ARG A 277 4.66 22.19 6.29
CA ARG A 277 5.99 21.65 5.95
C ARG A 277 6.00 20.92 4.59
N TYR A 278 4.92 20.22 4.24
CA TYR A 278 4.79 19.51 2.98
C TYR A 278 4.28 20.44 1.87
N GLN A 279 3.42 21.42 2.18
CA GLN A 279 2.95 22.42 1.22
C GLN A 279 4.11 23.23 0.63
N ARG A 280 5.12 23.59 1.43
CA ARG A 280 6.33 24.28 0.93
C ARG A 280 7.08 23.45 -0.09
N GLY A 281 7.26 22.16 0.19
CA GLY A 281 7.87 21.23 -0.77
C GLY A 281 7.07 21.10 -2.07
N LEU A 282 5.75 21.04 -1.96
CA LEU A 282 4.86 20.92 -3.12
C LEU A 282 4.92 22.17 -4.02
N LYS A 283 4.93 23.38 -3.43
CA LYS A 283 5.08 24.65 -4.17
C LYS A 283 6.42 24.77 -4.89
N MET A 284 7.48 24.16 -4.38
CA MET A 284 8.77 24.10 -5.09
C MET A 284 8.68 23.17 -6.29
N LEU A 285 8.01 22.01 -6.15
CA LEU A 285 7.83 21.06 -7.24
C LEU A 285 6.94 21.59 -8.37
N SER A 286 5.96 22.44 -8.10
CA SER A 286 5.12 23.05 -9.14
C SER A 286 5.84 24.11 -9.97
N ARG A 287 6.86 24.79 -9.42
CA ARG A 287 7.68 25.79 -10.15
C ARG A 287 8.67 25.14 -11.10
N ASP A 288 9.09 23.91 -10.83
CA ASP A 288 9.99 23.15 -11.72
C ASP A 288 9.26 22.61 -12.97
N CYS A 289 7.94 22.86 -13.09
CA CYS A 289 7.09 22.42 -14.21
C CYS A 289 6.70 23.57 -15.18
N GLU A 290 7.04 24.84 -14.84
CA GLU A 290 6.90 26.01 -15.71
C GLU A 290 8.22 26.27 -16.46
#